data_3ff5a444cce93cc8a46f6cc8106d54ac
#
_entry.id   3ff5a444cce93cc8a46f6cc8106d54ac
#
_cell.length_a   1.000
_cell.length_b   1.000
_cell.length_c   1.000
_cell.angle_alpha   90.00
_cell.angle_beta   90.00
_cell.angle_gamma   90.00
#
_symmetry.space_group_name_H-M   'P 1'
#
loop_
_entity.id
_entity.type
_entity.pdbx_description
1 polymer ?
#
loop_
_entity_poly.entity_id
_entity_poly.type
_entity_poly.pdbx_seq_one_letter_code
_entity_poly.pdbx_strand_id
1 'polypeptide(L)'
;MEALNSMRDNAPRLGTSATAESITSKHTPHAFSNSHDSRVGDERIVVLGGVPLRGEVEVSGSKNSSLPILAASLLASKGQCILHNVPHIADVGTMCEMLQALGASVQREGHTVIIDAENLQSHSAPTELVRKMRASFYVAAPLLARLHRAEVPLPGGCVLGPRPVNYHIDAFQKMGAVTTVERGAMNAVAEHWHGASIYLEPKNSSVGATVNIMMAACLATGTTTIENAAREPEVVNLAEYLKKMGGKIRGAGTATITIQGVKELHGTEHTIYNDRIEAGTYLTAAGITGGDVTVHGLPPVHLSVYIDKLQEAGIEITHGDRWIRAATVQPLRATDVATAPFPGFATDLQAPFLTMMCLAEGRSAIEENVFDVRFNYAAELLRMGADITLTENTAIVRGVSKLSGAEVQATDLRAGAALVLAGLGAEGRTEVTKVEYIDRGYEHFVDKLRSLDGQVVRQTKSGNKK
;
A
#
# COMPACT_ATOMS: atom_id res chain seq x y z
N MET A 1 31.17 4.38 -12.15
CA MET A 1 32.11 4.88 -11.12
C MET A 1 32.09 6.41 -11.06
N GLU A 2 32.07 7.11 -12.18
CA GLU A 2 32.06 8.62 -12.20
C GLU A 2 30.82 9.25 -11.53
N ALA A 3 29.64 8.68 -11.69
CA ALA A 3 28.40 9.22 -11.10
C ALA A 3 28.33 9.10 -9.56
N LEU A 4 29.08 8.19 -8.97
CA LEU A 4 29.13 8.00 -7.51
C LEU A 4 30.30 8.75 -6.85
N ASN A 5 31.37 9.02 -7.61
CA ASN A 5 32.50 9.85 -7.11
C ASN A 5 32.14 11.35 -7.09
N SER A 6 31.20 11.81 -7.94
CA SER A 6 30.74 13.21 -7.92
C SER A 6 29.87 13.55 -6.67
N MET A 7 29.44 12.56 -5.90
CA MET A 7 28.62 12.78 -4.70
C MET A 7 29.40 13.20 -3.45
N ARG A 8 30.73 13.17 -3.47
CA ARG A 8 31.53 13.55 -2.28
C ARG A 8 31.85 15.05 -2.18
N ASP A 9 31.70 15.82 -3.26
CA ASP A 9 32.29 17.21 -3.33
C ASP A 9 31.26 18.35 -3.37
N ASN A 10 29.94 18.13 -3.29
CA ASN A 10 28.94 19.19 -3.36
C ASN A 10 27.95 19.19 -2.19
N ALA A 11 28.40 19.56 -0.99
CA ALA A 11 27.54 20.03 0.09
C ALA A 11 27.48 21.57 0.04
N PRO A 12 26.31 22.20 -0.13
CA PRO A 12 26.22 23.67 -0.11
C PRO A 12 26.32 24.18 1.32
N ARG A 13 27.27 25.10 1.57
CA ARG A 13 27.37 25.91 2.80
C ARG A 13 26.21 26.91 2.83
N LEU A 14 25.46 26.91 3.91
CA LEU A 14 24.44 27.89 4.25
C LEU A 14 25.06 29.29 4.40
N GLY A 15 24.68 30.20 3.53
CA GLY A 15 24.95 31.64 3.62
C GLY A 15 23.66 32.40 3.86
N THR A 16 23.68 33.29 4.84
CA THR A 16 22.57 34.10 5.37
C THR A 16 22.20 35.29 4.49
N SER A 17 20.91 35.67 4.59
CA SER A 17 20.26 36.97 4.29
C SER A 17 20.03 37.41 2.84
N ALA A 18 18.75 37.62 2.50
CA ALA A 18 18.24 38.87 1.89
C ALA A 18 16.72 38.86 1.71
N THR A 19 16.09 39.84 2.27
CA THR A 19 14.93 40.70 1.91
C THR A 19 13.80 40.19 1.01
N ALA A 20 12.59 40.37 1.52
CA ALA A 20 11.29 40.18 0.88
C ALA A 20 11.08 41.16 -0.30
N GLU A 21 10.66 40.65 -1.44
CA GLU A 21 9.93 41.41 -2.47
C GLU A 21 8.69 40.61 -2.91
N SER A 22 7.56 41.29 -2.89
CA SER A 22 6.23 40.81 -3.24
C SER A 22 6.10 40.65 -4.76
N ILE A 23 5.80 39.46 -5.25
CA ILE A 23 5.34 39.25 -6.62
C ILE A 23 4.02 38.46 -6.59
N THR A 24 2.94 39.15 -6.93
CA THR A 24 1.63 38.56 -7.24
C THR A 24 1.72 37.86 -8.59
N SER A 25 1.71 36.54 -8.63
CA SER A 25 1.54 35.76 -9.85
C SER A 25 0.22 34.98 -9.82
N LYS A 26 -0.60 35.26 -10.83
CA LYS A 26 -1.86 34.56 -11.11
C LYS A 26 -1.56 33.07 -11.35
N HIS A 27 -2.08 32.20 -10.48
CA HIS A 27 -2.00 30.76 -10.67
C HIS A 27 -3.09 30.30 -11.64
N THR A 28 -2.67 29.78 -12.77
CA THR A 28 -3.48 28.91 -13.64
C THR A 28 -3.47 27.50 -13.05
N PRO A 29 -4.58 26.79 -12.93
CA PRO A 29 -4.58 25.41 -12.43
C PRO A 29 -3.88 24.49 -13.43
N HIS A 30 -2.83 23.80 -12.98
CA HIS A 30 -2.19 22.76 -13.76
C HIS A 30 -3.13 21.55 -13.88
N ALA A 31 -3.62 21.31 -15.07
CA ALA A 31 -4.26 20.07 -15.46
C ALA A 31 -3.25 18.90 -15.33
N PHE A 32 -3.71 17.72 -14.91
CA PHE A 32 -2.92 16.49 -14.91
C PHE A 32 -2.36 16.22 -16.31
N SER A 33 -1.14 16.61 -16.57
CA SER A 33 -0.39 16.14 -17.74
C SER A 33 0.48 14.97 -17.30
N ASN A 34 -0.08 13.77 -17.20
CA ASN A 34 0.70 12.54 -17.24
C ASN A 34 1.12 12.29 -18.69
N SER A 35 2.23 12.87 -19.12
CA SER A 35 2.96 12.33 -20.24
C SER A 35 3.47 10.94 -19.84
N HIS A 36 2.70 9.89 -20.11
CA HIS A 36 3.21 8.53 -20.12
C HIS A 36 4.20 8.45 -21.28
N ASP A 37 5.43 8.79 -20.94
CA ASP A 37 6.59 8.61 -21.82
C ASP A 37 6.78 7.10 -22.02
N SER A 38 6.95 6.68 -23.26
CA SER A 38 7.17 5.29 -23.72
C SER A 38 8.50 4.67 -23.21
N ARG A 39 9.06 5.18 -22.12
CA ARG A 39 10.31 4.77 -21.45
C ARG A 39 10.13 3.97 -20.16
N VAL A 40 8.90 3.56 -19.82
CA VAL A 40 8.56 2.88 -18.54
C VAL A 40 9.26 1.51 -18.34
N GLY A 41 9.93 0.95 -19.33
CA GLY A 41 10.64 -0.34 -19.23
C GLY A 41 12.14 -0.29 -18.94
N ASP A 42 12.76 0.91 -18.89
CA ASP A 42 14.21 1.05 -18.85
C ASP A 42 14.76 1.59 -17.52
N GLU A 43 13.91 1.84 -16.52
CA GLU A 43 14.34 2.34 -15.23
C GLU A 43 14.73 1.20 -14.27
N ARG A 44 15.73 1.46 -13.44
CA ARG A 44 16.21 0.56 -12.40
C ARG A 44 16.65 1.31 -11.15
N ILE A 45 16.57 0.66 -10.01
CA ILE A 45 17.19 1.12 -8.77
C ILE A 45 18.51 0.39 -8.62
N VAL A 46 19.59 1.16 -8.49
CA VAL A 46 20.94 0.68 -8.26
C VAL A 46 21.29 0.90 -6.80
N VAL A 47 21.75 -0.16 -6.14
CA VAL A 47 22.09 -0.18 -4.72
C VAL A 47 23.56 -0.60 -4.57
N LEU A 48 24.32 0.14 -3.78
CA LEU A 48 25.61 -0.30 -3.27
C LEU A 48 25.43 -0.64 -1.79
N GLY A 49 25.58 -1.92 -1.45
CA GLY A 49 25.38 -2.40 -0.12
C GLY A 49 26.57 -2.20 0.82
N GLY A 50 26.40 -2.63 2.08
CA GLY A 50 27.45 -2.61 3.09
C GLY A 50 27.56 -1.32 3.91
N VAL A 51 26.61 -0.38 3.78
CA VAL A 51 26.53 0.82 4.62
C VAL A 51 25.34 0.70 5.57
N PRO A 52 25.56 0.74 6.90
CA PRO A 52 24.46 0.77 7.87
C PRO A 52 23.57 2.00 7.68
N LEU A 53 22.26 1.81 7.60
CA LEU A 53 21.30 2.90 7.53
C LEU A 53 21.21 3.61 8.90
N ARG A 54 21.22 4.95 8.89
CA ARG A 54 21.11 5.75 10.12
C ARG A 54 20.26 6.98 9.88
N GLY A 55 19.49 7.37 10.92
CA GLY A 55 18.71 8.60 10.89
C GLY A 55 17.23 8.38 11.11
N GLU A 56 16.45 9.35 10.67
CA GLU A 56 15.02 9.42 10.89
C GLU A 56 14.27 9.57 9.58
N VAL A 57 13.09 8.95 9.48
CA VAL A 57 12.23 9.01 8.31
C VAL A 57 10.76 9.16 8.70
N GLU A 58 10.06 10.09 8.06
CA GLU A 58 8.61 10.22 8.13
C GLU A 58 7.97 9.30 7.09
N VAL A 59 7.01 8.46 7.50
CA VAL A 59 6.27 7.62 6.56
C VAL A 59 5.12 8.37 5.92
N SER A 60 4.88 8.09 4.66
CA SER A 60 3.81 8.70 3.86
C SER A 60 2.43 8.20 4.28
N GLY A 61 1.40 8.80 3.74
CA GLY A 61 0.04 8.31 3.87
C GLY A 61 -0.12 6.88 3.33
N SER A 62 -0.97 6.10 3.99
CA SER A 62 -1.18 4.69 3.66
C SER A 62 -1.86 4.52 2.32
N LYS A 63 -1.23 3.77 1.43
CA LYS A 63 -1.86 3.27 0.20
C LYS A 63 -3.17 2.55 0.50
N ASN A 64 -3.14 1.63 1.45
CA ASN A 64 -4.25 0.75 1.77
C ASN A 64 -5.43 1.48 2.44
N SER A 65 -5.19 2.65 3.06
CA SER A 65 -6.24 3.57 3.51
C SER A 65 -6.72 4.48 2.37
N SER A 66 -5.80 5.02 1.56
CA SER A 66 -6.12 6.01 0.53
C SER A 66 -7.09 5.46 -0.51
N LEU A 67 -6.85 4.25 -1.03
CA LEU A 67 -7.63 3.71 -2.14
C LEU A 67 -9.13 3.51 -1.80
N PRO A 68 -9.52 2.88 -0.68
CA PRO A 68 -10.93 2.77 -0.32
C PRO A 68 -11.55 4.12 0.09
N ILE A 69 -10.79 5.04 0.71
CA ILE A 69 -11.30 6.36 1.08
C ILE A 69 -11.55 7.24 -0.16
N LEU A 70 -10.65 7.21 -1.14
CA LEU A 70 -10.86 7.85 -2.43
C LEU A 70 -12.12 7.31 -3.12
N ALA A 71 -12.30 5.99 -3.19
CA ALA A 71 -13.52 5.40 -3.74
C ALA A 71 -14.78 5.78 -2.94
N ALA A 72 -14.70 5.82 -1.61
CA ALA A 72 -15.80 6.21 -0.73
C ALA A 72 -16.24 7.67 -0.93
N SER A 73 -15.35 8.54 -1.45
CA SER A 73 -15.71 9.93 -1.75
C SER A 73 -16.81 10.04 -2.82
N LEU A 74 -16.98 9.01 -3.67
CA LEU A 74 -18.12 8.91 -4.59
C LEU A 74 -19.48 8.82 -3.89
N LEU A 75 -19.52 8.49 -2.59
CA LEU A 75 -20.77 8.43 -1.82
C LEU A 75 -21.32 9.81 -1.45
N ALA A 76 -20.50 10.88 -1.52
CA ALA A 76 -20.95 12.23 -1.23
C ALA A 76 -21.92 12.72 -2.32
N SER A 77 -23.15 13.03 -1.91
CA SER A 77 -24.18 13.63 -2.80
C SER A 77 -24.14 15.14 -2.81
N LYS A 78 -23.46 15.77 -1.85
CA LYS A 78 -23.29 17.23 -1.69
C LYS A 78 -21.96 17.55 -1.03
N GLY A 79 -21.35 18.63 -1.45
CA GLY A 79 -20.13 19.18 -0.88
C GLY A 79 -18.88 18.38 -1.22
N GLN A 80 -17.74 18.99 -1.02
CA GLN A 80 -16.44 18.44 -1.39
C GLN A 80 -15.85 17.55 -0.29
N CYS A 81 -15.19 16.48 -0.70
CA CYS A 81 -14.34 15.67 0.15
C CYS A 81 -12.90 16.18 0.06
N ILE A 82 -12.32 16.60 1.18
CA ILE A 82 -10.95 17.11 1.28
C ILE A 82 -10.13 16.07 2.04
N LEU A 83 -9.21 15.41 1.34
CA LEU A 83 -8.40 14.32 1.88
C LEU A 83 -6.94 14.77 2.02
N HIS A 84 -6.43 14.79 3.25
CA HIS A 84 -5.04 15.13 3.56
C HIS A 84 -4.18 13.89 3.70
N ASN A 85 -2.86 14.07 3.59
CA ASN A 85 -1.86 13.00 3.68
C ASN A 85 -2.06 11.88 2.65
N VAL A 86 -2.52 12.23 1.44
CA VAL A 86 -2.67 11.28 0.33
C VAL A 86 -1.33 11.13 -0.39
N PRO A 87 -0.72 9.93 -0.43
CA PRO A 87 0.63 9.76 -0.98
C PRO A 87 0.68 9.94 -2.50
N HIS A 88 1.85 10.36 -3.01
CA HIS A 88 2.15 10.44 -4.44
C HIS A 88 2.64 9.08 -4.97
N ILE A 89 1.73 8.13 -5.16
CA ILE A 89 2.01 6.79 -5.68
C ILE A 89 1.14 6.48 -6.90
N ALA A 90 1.60 5.59 -7.76
CA ALA A 90 0.93 5.29 -9.03
C ALA A 90 -0.51 4.76 -8.83
N ASP A 91 -0.75 3.93 -7.82
CA ASP A 91 -2.09 3.40 -7.56
C ASP A 91 -3.09 4.50 -7.12
N VAL A 92 -2.64 5.53 -6.39
CA VAL A 92 -3.48 6.70 -6.06
C VAL A 92 -3.78 7.51 -7.31
N GLY A 93 -2.80 7.74 -8.19
CA GLY A 93 -3.02 8.39 -9.48
C GLY A 93 -4.08 7.67 -10.31
N THR A 94 -3.95 6.34 -10.45
CA THR A 94 -4.92 5.49 -11.16
C THR A 94 -6.33 5.57 -10.54
N MET A 95 -6.45 5.63 -9.20
CA MET A 95 -7.75 5.80 -8.55
C MET A 95 -8.34 7.20 -8.86
N CYS A 96 -7.55 8.26 -8.82
CA CYS A 96 -8.02 9.60 -9.19
C CYS A 96 -8.51 9.65 -10.64
N GLU A 97 -7.78 9.04 -11.60
CA GLU A 97 -8.22 8.89 -13.00
C GLU A 97 -9.56 8.13 -13.09
N MET A 98 -9.71 7.08 -12.27
CA MET A 98 -10.96 6.30 -12.19
C MET A 98 -12.13 7.16 -11.72
N LEU A 99 -11.96 7.95 -10.65
CA LEU A 99 -13.02 8.84 -10.14
C LEU A 99 -13.42 9.88 -11.18
N GLN A 100 -12.44 10.47 -11.89
CA GLN A 100 -12.70 11.43 -12.98
C GLN A 100 -13.48 10.79 -14.14
N ALA A 101 -13.11 9.57 -14.54
CA ALA A 101 -13.80 8.83 -15.60
C ALA A 101 -15.26 8.49 -15.22
N LEU A 102 -15.57 8.37 -13.92
CA LEU A 102 -16.92 8.16 -13.41
C LEU A 102 -17.72 9.47 -13.29
N GLY A 103 -17.10 10.62 -13.48
CA GLY A 103 -17.75 11.95 -13.49
C GLY A 103 -17.46 12.82 -12.27
N ALA A 104 -16.61 12.39 -11.34
CA ALA A 104 -16.18 13.25 -10.23
C ALA A 104 -15.14 14.28 -10.67
N SER A 105 -15.16 15.47 -10.09
CA SER A 105 -14.05 16.42 -10.19
C SER A 105 -12.99 16.03 -9.15
N VAL A 106 -11.74 15.95 -9.57
CA VAL A 106 -10.61 15.61 -8.69
C VAL A 106 -9.50 16.62 -8.89
N GLN A 107 -9.14 17.33 -7.83
CA GLN A 107 -8.02 18.28 -7.79
C GLN A 107 -7.00 17.81 -6.77
N ARG A 108 -5.72 18.08 -7.03
CA ARG A 108 -4.64 17.73 -6.13
C ARG A 108 -3.71 18.91 -5.86
N GLU A 109 -3.43 19.18 -4.59
CA GLU A 109 -2.51 20.19 -4.11
C GLU A 109 -1.54 19.55 -3.12
N GLY A 110 -0.34 19.18 -3.59
CA GLY A 110 0.60 18.40 -2.78
C GLY A 110 -0.01 17.09 -2.32
N HIS A 111 -0.03 16.85 -1.01
CA HIS A 111 -0.63 15.66 -0.39
C HIS A 111 -2.13 15.82 -0.06
N THR A 112 -2.76 16.89 -0.53
CA THR A 112 -4.21 17.10 -0.39
C THR A 112 -4.91 16.79 -1.70
N VAL A 113 -5.97 15.97 -1.64
CA VAL A 113 -6.85 15.66 -2.78
C VAL A 113 -8.26 16.16 -2.47
N ILE A 114 -8.83 16.96 -3.37
CA ILE A 114 -10.16 17.52 -3.26
C ILE A 114 -11.04 16.83 -4.30
N ILE A 115 -12.15 16.23 -3.85
CA ILE A 115 -13.06 15.45 -4.70
C ILE A 115 -14.47 16.01 -4.57
N ASP A 116 -15.08 16.31 -5.72
CA ASP A 116 -16.48 16.66 -5.84
C ASP A 116 -17.19 15.59 -6.68
N ALA A 117 -18.11 14.85 -6.07
CA ALA A 117 -18.85 13.76 -6.70
C ALA A 117 -20.37 14.04 -6.78
N GLU A 118 -20.81 15.29 -6.65
CA GLU A 118 -22.24 15.63 -6.75
C GLU A 118 -22.85 15.14 -8.06
N ASN A 119 -22.14 15.35 -9.17
CA ASN A 119 -22.57 15.04 -10.53
C ASN A 119 -22.03 13.70 -11.04
N LEU A 120 -22.06 12.65 -10.20
CA LEU A 120 -21.69 11.31 -10.63
C LEU A 120 -22.58 10.83 -11.77
N GLN A 121 -21.99 10.55 -12.95
CA GLN A 121 -22.74 10.28 -14.19
C GLN A 121 -22.62 8.86 -14.69
N SER A 122 -21.44 8.24 -14.54
CA SER A 122 -21.17 6.91 -15.08
C SER A 122 -21.28 5.83 -14.02
N HIS A 123 -21.92 4.73 -14.37
CA HIS A 123 -21.95 3.49 -13.58
C HIS A 123 -21.00 2.42 -14.10
N SER A 124 -20.26 2.71 -15.19
CA SER A 124 -19.34 1.77 -15.84
C SER A 124 -17.89 2.23 -15.65
N ALA A 125 -17.07 1.37 -15.03
CA ALA A 125 -15.66 1.62 -14.79
C ALA A 125 -14.80 1.28 -16.04
N PRO A 126 -13.87 2.15 -16.46
CA PRO A 126 -13.00 1.86 -17.62
C PRO A 126 -12.11 0.63 -17.43
N THR A 127 -12.15 -0.29 -18.40
CA THR A 127 -11.43 -1.57 -18.33
C THR A 127 -9.92 -1.39 -18.21
N GLU A 128 -9.35 -0.42 -18.91
CA GLU A 128 -7.90 -0.14 -18.88
C GLU A 128 -7.41 0.31 -17.50
N LEU A 129 -8.22 1.05 -16.75
CA LEU A 129 -7.88 1.46 -15.38
C LEU A 129 -8.04 0.32 -14.38
N VAL A 130 -9.09 -0.50 -14.55
CA VAL A 130 -9.29 -1.69 -13.70
C VAL A 130 -8.16 -2.71 -13.86
N ARG A 131 -7.63 -2.86 -15.07
CA ARG A 131 -6.48 -3.76 -15.36
C ARG A 131 -5.19 -3.30 -14.69
N LYS A 132 -4.98 -1.98 -14.57
CA LYS A 132 -3.77 -1.41 -13.92
C LYS A 132 -3.74 -1.69 -12.41
N MET A 133 -4.92 -1.67 -11.76
CA MET A 133 -4.99 -1.71 -10.31
C MET A 133 -6.20 -2.52 -9.82
N ARG A 134 -5.94 -3.59 -9.07
CA ARG A 134 -7.01 -4.44 -8.52
C ARG A 134 -7.99 -3.68 -7.62
N ALA A 135 -7.48 -2.73 -6.81
CA ALA A 135 -8.29 -1.90 -5.91
C ALA A 135 -9.34 -1.03 -6.64
N SER A 136 -9.28 -0.92 -7.96
CA SER A 136 -10.32 -0.30 -8.79
C SER A 136 -11.70 -0.92 -8.57
N PHE A 137 -11.77 -2.18 -8.11
CA PHE A 137 -13.05 -2.82 -7.76
C PHE A 137 -13.76 -2.17 -6.56
N TYR A 138 -13.09 -1.31 -5.79
CA TYR A 138 -13.70 -0.57 -4.70
C TYR A 138 -14.79 0.41 -5.18
N VAL A 139 -14.75 0.87 -6.42
CA VAL A 139 -15.81 1.75 -6.96
C VAL A 139 -17.16 1.07 -7.13
N ALA A 140 -17.22 -0.27 -7.14
CA ALA A 140 -18.46 -1.03 -7.28
C ALA A 140 -19.48 -0.69 -6.18
N ALA A 141 -19.02 -0.60 -4.93
CA ALA A 141 -19.86 -0.30 -3.79
C ALA A 141 -20.52 1.09 -3.86
N PRO A 142 -19.78 2.20 -4.02
CA PRO A 142 -20.41 3.51 -4.12
C PRO A 142 -21.29 3.68 -5.38
N LEU A 143 -20.94 3.04 -6.51
CA LEU A 143 -21.79 3.07 -7.70
C LEU A 143 -23.13 2.39 -7.44
N LEU A 144 -23.15 1.18 -6.85
CA LEU A 144 -24.39 0.50 -6.47
C LEU A 144 -25.18 1.31 -5.45
N ALA A 145 -24.53 1.84 -4.42
CA ALA A 145 -25.21 2.56 -3.34
C ALA A 145 -25.84 3.88 -3.81
N ARG A 146 -25.22 4.59 -4.78
CA ARG A 146 -25.71 5.88 -5.29
C ARG A 146 -26.55 5.80 -6.56
N LEU A 147 -26.13 4.94 -7.50
CA LEU A 147 -26.75 4.85 -8.82
C LEU A 147 -27.63 3.61 -9.00
N HIS A 148 -27.68 2.75 -7.99
CA HIS A 148 -28.38 1.46 -8.03
C HIS A 148 -27.92 0.55 -9.20
N ARG A 149 -26.79 0.87 -9.79
CA ARG A 149 -26.20 0.14 -10.90
C ARG A 149 -24.68 0.27 -10.89
N ALA A 150 -23.97 -0.82 -11.18
CA ALA A 150 -22.53 -0.84 -11.36
C ALA A 150 -22.12 -1.85 -12.45
N GLU A 151 -21.26 -1.42 -13.35
CA GLU A 151 -20.55 -2.27 -14.30
C GLU A 151 -19.05 -2.11 -14.05
N VAL A 152 -18.42 -3.15 -13.51
CA VAL A 152 -17.01 -3.10 -13.12
C VAL A 152 -16.31 -4.32 -13.68
N PRO A 153 -15.34 -4.14 -14.59
CA PRO A 153 -14.50 -5.23 -15.07
C PRO A 153 -13.89 -6.01 -13.91
N LEU A 154 -13.83 -7.33 -14.04
CA LEU A 154 -13.14 -8.14 -13.05
C LEU A 154 -11.65 -7.83 -13.09
N PRO A 155 -11.02 -7.60 -11.96
CA PRO A 155 -9.59 -7.35 -11.93
C PRO A 155 -8.85 -8.58 -12.46
N GLY A 156 -7.91 -8.37 -13.39
CA GLY A 156 -7.10 -9.43 -14.00
C GLY A 156 -6.35 -10.25 -12.96
N GLY A 157 -5.80 -11.38 -13.36
CA GLY A 157 -4.97 -12.24 -12.50
C GLY A 157 -3.84 -11.44 -11.85
N CYS A 158 -3.63 -11.65 -10.57
CA CYS A 158 -2.53 -11.04 -9.83
C CYS A 158 -1.36 -12.04 -9.77
N VAL A 159 -0.12 -11.56 -9.84
CA VAL A 159 1.09 -12.37 -9.62
C VAL A 159 1.10 -13.08 -8.26
N LEU A 160 0.26 -12.65 -7.32
CA LEU A 160 0.09 -13.23 -5.98
C LEU A 160 -1.01 -14.32 -5.91
N GLY A 161 -1.46 -14.84 -7.05
CA GLY A 161 -2.49 -15.87 -7.12
C GLY A 161 -3.92 -15.34 -7.32
N PRO A 162 -4.91 -16.26 -7.42
CA PRO A 162 -6.30 -15.90 -7.59
C PRO A 162 -6.83 -15.15 -6.37
N ARG A 163 -7.50 -14.04 -6.60
CA ARG A 163 -8.19 -13.25 -5.57
C ARG A 163 -9.61 -13.04 -6.01
N PRO A 164 -10.49 -14.02 -5.81
CA PRO A 164 -11.85 -13.96 -6.30
C PRO A 164 -12.59 -12.78 -5.66
N VAL A 165 -13.47 -12.14 -6.44
CA VAL A 165 -14.36 -11.06 -5.98
C VAL A 165 -15.71 -11.59 -5.50
N ASN A 166 -15.84 -12.92 -5.35
CA ASN A 166 -17.08 -13.60 -4.94
C ASN A 166 -17.66 -13.02 -3.64
N TYR A 167 -16.83 -12.78 -2.60
CA TYR A 167 -17.31 -12.19 -1.35
C TYR A 167 -17.97 -10.82 -1.53
N HIS A 168 -17.48 -10.02 -2.48
CA HIS A 168 -18.12 -8.74 -2.82
C HIS A 168 -19.46 -8.97 -3.50
N ILE A 169 -19.49 -9.85 -4.51
CA ILE A 169 -20.69 -10.17 -5.29
C ILE A 169 -21.76 -10.79 -4.39
N ASP A 170 -21.40 -11.79 -3.59
CA ASP A 170 -22.32 -12.46 -2.66
C ASP A 170 -22.93 -11.47 -1.66
N ALA A 171 -22.12 -10.53 -1.16
CA ALA A 171 -22.60 -9.48 -0.28
C ALA A 171 -23.58 -8.54 -0.98
N PHE A 172 -23.28 -8.09 -2.19
CA PHE A 172 -24.18 -7.23 -2.96
C PHE A 172 -25.49 -7.93 -3.29
N GLN A 173 -25.46 -9.24 -3.61
CA GLN A 173 -26.67 -10.05 -3.81
C GLN A 173 -27.51 -10.14 -2.54
N LYS A 174 -26.90 -10.40 -1.38
CA LYS A 174 -27.60 -10.39 -0.08
C LYS A 174 -28.20 -9.03 0.25
N MET A 175 -27.64 -7.94 -0.26
CA MET A 175 -28.14 -6.58 -0.10
C MET A 175 -29.17 -6.18 -1.17
N GLY A 176 -29.60 -7.12 -2.03
CA GLY A 176 -30.67 -6.93 -3.01
C GLY A 176 -30.24 -6.64 -4.44
N ALA A 177 -28.94 -6.74 -4.77
CA ALA A 177 -28.49 -6.61 -6.15
C ALA A 177 -28.69 -7.90 -6.94
N VAL A 178 -29.14 -7.78 -8.18
CA VAL A 178 -29.05 -8.82 -9.21
C VAL A 178 -27.73 -8.63 -9.91
N THR A 179 -26.89 -9.66 -9.86
CA THR A 179 -25.54 -9.59 -10.44
C THR A 179 -25.34 -10.64 -11.53
N THR A 180 -24.72 -10.27 -12.64
CA THR A 180 -24.22 -11.18 -13.66
C THR A 180 -22.75 -10.93 -13.91
N VAL A 181 -22.02 -11.96 -14.36
CA VAL A 181 -20.63 -11.82 -14.80
C VAL A 181 -20.61 -12.14 -16.30
N GLU A 182 -20.48 -11.11 -17.11
CA GLU A 182 -20.51 -11.23 -18.56
C GLU A 182 -19.35 -10.44 -19.17
N ARG A 183 -18.74 -10.98 -20.23
CA ARG A 183 -17.62 -10.35 -20.94
C ARG A 183 -16.47 -9.89 -20.03
N GLY A 184 -16.26 -10.61 -18.91
CA GLY A 184 -15.20 -10.28 -17.97
C GLY A 184 -15.50 -9.09 -17.04
N ALA A 185 -16.76 -8.66 -16.96
CA ALA A 185 -17.22 -7.61 -16.03
C ALA A 185 -18.35 -8.12 -15.14
N MET A 186 -18.38 -7.63 -13.90
CA MET A 186 -19.55 -7.72 -13.02
C MET A 186 -20.54 -6.64 -13.44
N ASN A 187 -21.75 -7.05 -13.79
CA ASN A 187 -22.90 -6.17 -13.96
C ASN A 187 -23.83 -6.38 -12.77
N ALA A 188 -24.15 -5.31 -12.08
CA ALA A 188 -25.00 -5.34 -10.89
C ALA A 188 -26.07 -4.25 -10.97
N VAL A 189 -27.33 -4.63 -10.65
CA VAL A 189 -28.47 -3.71 -10.58
C VAL A 189 -29.23 -4.00 -9.27
N ALA A 190 -29.62 -2.97 -8.54
CA ALA A 190 -30.35 -3.07 -7.29
C ALA A 190 -31.59 -2.18 -7.31
N GLU A 191 -32.75 -2.75 -7.56
CA GLU A 191 -34.03 -2.02 -7.46
C GLU A 191 -34.37 -1.70 -6.00
N HIS A 192 -34.06 -2.62 -5.09
CA HIS A 192 -34.28 -2.49 -3.66
C HIS A 192 -32.97 -2.71 -2.91
N TRP A 193 -32.31 -1.60 -2.54
CA TRP A 193 -31.04 -1.64 -1.83
C TRP A 193 -31.26 -1.64 -0.32
N HIS A 194 -30.96 -2.76 0.36
CA HIS A 194 -31.26 -2.95 1.79
C HIS A 194 -30.09 -3.56 2.56
N GLY A 195 -30.12 -3.38 3.88
CA GLY A 195 -29.17 -3.99 4.80
C GLY A 195 -29.32 -5.50 4.91
N ALA A 196 -28.23 -6.19 5.23
CA ALA A 196 -28.16 -7.64 5.34
C ALA A 196 -27.20 -8.09 6.44
N SER A 197 -27.38 -9.34 6.94
CA SER A 197 -26.37 -10.02 7.75
C SER A 197 -25.40 -10.74 6.82
N ILE A 198 -24.12 -10.37 6.87
CA ILE A 198 -23.07 -10.87 5.98
C ILE A 198 -21.96 -11.47 6.83
N TYR A 199 -21.75 -12.77 6.67
CA TYR A 199 -20.64 -13.49 7.27
C TYR A 199 -19.51 -13.66 6.25
N LEU A 200 -18.32 -13.19 6.57
CA LEU A 200 -17.12 -13.41 5.78
C LEU A 200 -16.42 -14.68 6.28
N GLU A 201 -16.09 -15.58 5.38
CA GLU A 201 -15.53 -16.89 5.75
C GLU A 201 -14.26 -16.80 6.62
N PRO A 202 -14.06 -17.73 7.60
CA PRO A 202 -13.02 -17.59 8.63
C PRO A 202 -11.60 -17.57 8.10
N LYS A 203 -11.36 -18.25 6.98
CA LYS A 203 -10.00 -18.44 6.46
C LYS A 203 -9.37 -17.14 6.00
N ASN A 204 -10.20 -16.13 5.65
CA ASN A 204 -9.73 -14.83 5.18
C ASN A 204 -10.74 -13.76 5.55
N SER A 205 -10.57 -13.07 6.70
CA SER A 205 -11.28 -11.81 6.90
C SER A 205 -10.83 -10.84 5.80
N SER A 206 -11.60 -10.79 4.72
CA SER A 206 -11.24 -10.04 3.51
C SER A 206 -11.33 -8.53 3.75
N VAL A 207 -10.19 -7.85 3.78
CA VAL A 207 -10.14 -6.37 3.83
C VAL A 207 -10.95 -5.78 2.68
N GLY A 208 -10.74 -6.29 1.46
CA GLY A 208 -11.44 -5.81 0.28
C GLY A 208 -12.96 -5.92 0.39
N ALA A 209 -13.47 -7.08 0.79
CA ALA A 209 -14.91 -7.29 0.99
C ALA A 209 -15.43 -6.41 2.12
N THR A 210 -14.75 -6.36 3.27
CA THR A 210 -15.16 -5.54 4.43
C THR A 210 -15.35 -4.08 4.04
N VAL A 211 -14.36 -3.45 3.36
CA VAL A 211 -14.45 -2.03 2.98
C VAL A 211 -15.53 -1.78 1.94
N ASN A 212 -15.70 -2.68 0.96
CA ASN A 212 -16.75 -2.56 -0.05
C ASN A 212 -18.14 -2.69 0.57
N ILE A 213 -18.36 -3.68 1.42
CA ILE A 213 -19.64 -3.88 2.11
C ILE A 213 -19.95 -2.67 3.01
N MET A 214 -18.96 -2.16 3.72
CA MET A 214 -19.11 -1.01 4.61
C MET A 214 -19.53 0.25 3.83
N MET A 215 -18.92 0.51 2.67
CA MET A 215 -19.31 1.61 1.77
C MET A 215 -20.74 1.41 1.24
N ALA A 216 -21.04 0.21 0.74
CA ALA A 216 -22.34 -0.15 0.18
C ALA A 216 -23.48 0.00 1.20
N ALA A 217 -23.23 -0.40 2.44
CA ALA A 217 -24.22 -0.41 3.52
C ALA A 217 -24.60 0.99 4.01
N CYS A 218 -23.74 1.99 3.82
CA CYS A 218 -24.00 3.35 4.31
C CYS A 218 -25.27 3.98 3.74
N LEU A 219 -25.67 3.64 2.51
CA LEU A 219 -26.90 4.15 1.86
C LEU A 219 -27.98 3.08 1.70
N ALA A 220 -27.80 1.89 2.26
CA ALA A 220 -28.78 0.81 2.22
C ALA A 220 -29.90 1.04 3.23
N THR A 221 -31.16 0.67 2.89
CA THR A 221 -32.27 0.77 3.82
C THR A 221 -32.15 -0.27 4.93
N GLY A 222 -32.19 0.16 6.20
CA GLY A 222 -32.10 -0.74 7.36
C GLY A 222 -30.68 -0.88 7.89
N THR A 223 -30.36 -2.05 8.43
CA THR A 223 -29.07 -2.31 9.11
C THR A 223 -28.32 -3.44 8.43
N THR A 224 -27.02 -3.24 8.22
CA THR A 224 -26.10 -4.29 7.77
C THR A 224 -25.18 -4.67 8.92
N THR A 225 -24.99 -5.98 9.12
CA THR A 225 -24.00 -6.53 10.05
C THR A 225 -22.97 -7.33 9.26
N ILE A 226 -21.69 -7.02 9.43
CA ILE A 226 -20.57 -7.77 8.87
C ILE A 226 -19.94 -8.57 9.99
N GLU A 227 -20.02 -9.89 9.93
CA GLU A 227 -19.37 -10.81 10.86
C GLU A 227 -18.08 -11.35 10.27
N ASN A 228 -17.08 -11.57 11.11
CA ASN A 228 -15.69 -11.86 10.73
C ASN A 228 -15.09 -10.77 9.84
N ALA A 229 -15.41 -9.51 10.12
CA ALA A 229 -14.90 -8.35 9.43
C ALA A 229 -13.38 -8.21 9.61
N ALA A 230 -12.72 -7.65 8.63
CA ALA A 230 -11.32 -7.23 8.72
C ALA A 230 -11.14 -6.11 9.76
N ARG A 231 -10.04 -6.16 10.52
CA ARG A 231 -9.81 -5.30 11.70
C ARG A 231 -8.65 -4.33 11.52
N GLU A 232 -8.05 -4.32 10.35
CA GLU A 232 -6.89 -3.51 10.00
C GLU A 232 -7.13 -2.01 10.30
N PRO A 233 -6.09 -1.28 10.72
CA PRO A 233 -6.17 0.18 10.93
C PRO A 233 -6.75 0.94 9.74
N GLU A 234 -6.51 0.46 8.53
CA GLU A 234 -7.01 1.02 7.29
C GLU A 234 -8.56 0.91 7.18
N VAL A 235 -9.14 -0.17 7.72
CA VAL A 235 -10.60 -0.35 7.82
C VAL A 235 -11.19 0.63 8.84
N VAL A 236 -10.49 0.84 9.96
CA VAL A 236 -10.88 1.83 10.98
C VAL A 236 -10.85 3.24 10.38
N ASN A 237 -9.78 3.59 9.66
CA ASN A 237 -9.63 4.90 9.01
C ASN A 237 -10.77 5.18 8.01
N LEU A 238 -11.16 4.18 7.18
CA LEU A 238 -12.33 4.31 6.31
C LEU A 238 -13.63 4.50 7.12
N ALA A 239 -13.83 3.76 8.21
CA ALA A 239 -15.02 3.90 9.04
C ALA A 239 -15.12 5.28 9.69
N GLU A 240 -14.01 5.85 10.13
CA GLU A 240 -13.94 7.23 10.64
C GLU A 240 -14.31 8.25 9.56
N TYR A 241 -13.78 8.08 8.36
CA TYR A 241 -14.13 8.91 7.22
C TYR A 241 -15.63 8.86 6.90
N LEU A 242 -16.19 7.65 6.75
CA LEU A 242 -17.61 7.46 6.48
C LEU A 242 -18.51 8.05 7.59
N LYS A 243 -18.09 7.97 8.86
CA LYS A 243 -18.80 8.63 9.98
C LYS A 243 -18.80 10.14 9.84
N LYS A 244 -17.67 10.75 9.47
CA LYS A 244 -17.57 12.19 9.22
C LYS A 244 -18.48 12.63 8.05
N MET A 245 -18.67 11.77 7.04
CA MET A 245 -19.63 11.99 5.94
C MET A 245 -21.10 11.92 6.38
N GLY A 246 -21.39 11.47 7.62
CA GLY A 246 -22.75 11.29 8.15
C GLY A 246 -23.18 9.84 8.32
N GLY A 247 -22.30 8.87 8.03
CA GLY A 247 -22.55 7.44 8.18
C GLY A 247 -22.67 7.00 9.64
N LYS A 248 -23.48 5.98 9.89
CA LYS A 248 -23.72 5.41 11.22
C LYS A 248 -23.10 4.02 11.34
N ILE A 249 -21.82 3.96 11.77
CA ILE A 249 -20.99 2.76 11.82
C ILE A 249 -20.54 2.50 13.26
N ARG A 250 -20.60 1.24 13.70
CA ARG A 250 -20.08 0.77 14.99
C ARG A 250 -19.27 -0.49 14.80
N GLY A 251 -18.31 -0.75 15.69
CA GLY A 251 -17.54 -1.98 15.74
C GLY A 251 -16.35 -2.05 14.76
N ALA A 252 -16.01 -0.98 14.01
CA ALA A 252 -14.79 -0.96 13.20
C ALA A 252 -13.55 -1.24 14.08
N GLY A 253 -12.64 -2.10 13.59
CA GLY A 253 -11.51 -2.61 14.37
C GLY A 253 -11.83 -3.86 15.20
N THR A 254 -13.09 -4.33 15.21
CA THR A 254 -13.51 -5.60 15.81
C THR A 254 -13.96 -6.60 14.75
N ALA A 255 -14.21 -7.84 15.14
CA ALA A 255 -14.69 -8.89 14.23
C ALA A 255 -16.13 -8.65 13.74
N THR A 256 -16.88 -7.72 14.33
CA THR A 256 -18.26 -7.43 13.94
C THR A 256 -18.43 -5.93 13.71
N ILE A 257 -18.86 -5.55 12.50
CA ILE A 257 -19.15 -4.17 12.14
C ILE A 257 -20.64 -4.06 11.84
N THR A 258 -21.31 -3.08 12.46
CA THR A 258 -22.73 -2.79 12.24
C THR A 258 -22.86 -1.41 11.59
N ILE A 259 -23.60 -1.35 10.48
CA ILE A 259 -23.86 -0.13 9.72
C ILE A 259 -25.37 0.08 9.64
N GLN A 260 -25.85 1.22 10.12
CA GLN A 260 -27.21 1.67 9.89
C GLN A 260 -27.21 2.60 8.68
N GLY A 261 -27.93 2.25 7.64
CA GLY A 261 -28.02 3.06 6.44
C GLY A 261 -28.65 4.43 6.69
N VAL A 262 -28.22 5.41 5.92
CA VAL A 262 -28.69 6.81 5.96
C VAL A 262 -29.18 7.21 4.57
N LYS A 263 -29.97 8.30 4.50
CA LYS A 263 -30.56 8.76 3.24
C LYS A 263 -29.51 9.40 2.30
N GLU A 264 -28.54 10.08 2.86
CA GLU A 264 -27.49 10.79 2.11
C GLU A 264 -26.20 10.87 2.92
N LEU A 265 -25.09 10.97 2.23
CA LEU A 265 -23.76 11.29 2.77
C LEU A 265 -23.26 12.57 2.12
N HIS A 266 -22.47 13.35 2.84
CA HIS A 266 -21.95 14.63 2.39
C HIS A 266 -20.43 14.67 2.38
N GLY A 267 -19.85 15.62 1.65
CA GLY A 267 -18.43 15.90 1.66
C GLY A 267 -17.92 16.26 3.05
N THR A 268 -16.67 15.95 3.31
CA THR A 268 -16.03 16.18 4.61
C THR A 268 -14.51 16.25 4.47
N GLU A 269 -13.85 16.74 5.51
CA GLU A 269 -12.40 16.78 5.61
C GLU A 269 -11.88 15.60 6.45
N HIS A 270 -10.83 14.93 5.93
CA HIS A 270 -10.26 13.75 6.59
C HIS A 270 -8.76 13.62 6.29
N THR A 271 -8.03 13.02 7.24
CA THR A 271 -6.59 12.73 7.10
C THR A 271 -6.38 11.22 6.99
N ILE A 272 -5.69 10.82 5.93
CA ILE A 272 -5.26 9.43 5.71
C ILE A 272 -4.24 9.04 6.78
N TYR A 273 -4.38 7.85 7.36
CA TYR A 273 -3.38 7.31 8.29
C TYR A 273 -2.04 7.11 7.58
N ASN A 274 -0.95 7.24 8.33
CA ASN A 274 0.38 6.92 7.82
C ASN A 274 0.53 5.41 7.55
N ASP A 275 1.39 5.06 6.57
CA ASP A 275 1.52 3.67 6.08
C ASP A 275 2.37 2.81 7.02
N ARG A 276 1.71 1.92 7.76
CA ARG A 276 2.38 0.97 8.66
C ARG A 276 3.26 -0.04 7.93
N ILE A 277 2.96 -0.34 6.67
CA ILE A 277 3.76 -1.30 5.88
C ILE A 277 5.05 -0.62 5.40
N GLU A 278 4.98 0.63 4.99
CA GLU A 278 6.17 1.45 4.72
C GLU A 278 7.04 1.55 5.96
N ALA A 279 6.45 1.82 7.13
CA ALA A 279 7.16 1.87 8.40
C ALA A 279 7.89 0.55 8.71
N GLY A 280 7.18 -0.58 8.65
CA GLY A 280 7.78 -1.90 8.85
C GLY A 280 8.93 -2.19 7.88
N THR A 281 8.85 -1.70 6.65
CA THR A 281 9.91 -1.84 5.65
C THR A 281 11.20 -1.12 6.09
N TYR A 282 11.11 0.13 6.59
CA TYR A 282 12.28 0.87 7.08
C TYR A 282 12.84 0.30 8.40
N LEU A 283 11.99 -0.17 9.31
CA LEU A 283 12.45 -0.87 10.51
C LEU A 283 13.23 -2.16 10.16
N THR A 284 12.77 -2.89 9.15
CA THR A 284 13.49 -4.08 8.65
C THR A 284 14.82 -3.70 7.99
N ALA A 285 14.86 -2.56 7.29
CA ALA A 285 16.08 -2.07 6.67
C ALA A 285 17.19 -1.80 7.69
N ALA A 286 16.85 -1.31 8.89
CA ALA A 286 17.78 -1.19 10.01
C ALA A 286 18.37 -2.57 10.40
N GLY A 287 17.53 -3.61 10.48
CA GLY A 287 17.97 -4.99 10.75
C GLY A 287 18.93 -5.51 9.70
N ILE A 288 18.57 -5.41 8.43
CA ILE A 288 19.34 -5.92 7.30
C ILE A 288 20.72 -5.25 7.18
N THR A 289 20.82 -3.97 7.49
CA THR A 289 22.05 -3.18 7.30
C THR A 289 22.90 -3.03 8.55
N GLY A 290 22.48 -3.58 9.71
CA GLY A 290 23.14 -3.32 10.97
C GLY A 290 23.04 -1.85 11.41
N GLY A 291 21.94 -1.22 11.09
CA GLY A 291 21.69 0.22 11.23
C GLY A 291 20.93 0.64 12.48
N ASP A 292 20.53 1.91 12.52
CA ASP A 292 19.77 2.57 13.57
C ASP A 292 18.83 3.59 12.94
N VAL A 293 17.54 3.22 12.81
CA VAL A 293 16.54 4.00 12.09
C VAL A 293 15.34 4.30 12.98
N THR A 294 14.95 5.57 13.02
CA THR A 294 13.71 6.02 13.66
C THR A 294 12.67 6.33 12.59
N VAL A 295 11.50 5.73 12.73
CA VAL A 295 10.35 5.93 11.83
C VAL A 295 9.29 6.73 12.56
N HIS A 296 8.85 7.84 11.96
CA HIS A 296 7.82 8.73 12.50
C HIS A 296 6.49 8.58 11.76
N GLY A 297 5.41 8.99 12.42
CA GLY A 297 4.10 9.19 11.80
C GLY A 297 3.01 8.22 12.24
N LEU A 298 3.31 7.13 12.94
CA LEU A 298 2.29 6.14 13.30
C LEU A 298 2.39 5.66 14.76
N PRO A 299 1.27 5.26 15.38
CA PRO A 299 1.29 4.64 16.70
C PRO A 299 1.82 3.19 16.60
N PRO A 300 2.71 2.77 17.53
CA PRO A 300 3.32 1.42 17.54
C PRO A 300 2.31 0.27 17.54
N VAL A 301 1.13 0.48 18.12
CA VAL A 301 0.07 -0.54 18.17
C VAL A 301 -0.38 -1.04 16.78
N HIS A 302 -0.17 -0.26 15.72
CA HIS A 302 -0.45 -0.68 14.35
C HIS A 302 0.53 -1.74 13.81
N LEU A 303 1.67 -1.94 14.51
CA LEU A 303 2.72 -2.89 14.15
C LEU A 303 3.13 -3.81 15.32
N SER A 304 2.31 -3.95 16.37
CA SER A 304 2.70 -4.64 17.60
C SER A 304 3.32 -6.01 17.37
N VAL A 305 2.65 -6.91 16.67
CA VAL A 305 3.17 -8.26 16.36
C VAL A 305 4.45 -8.20 15.51
N TYR A 306 4.56 -7.23 14.62
CA TYR A 306 5.78 -7.06 13.82
C TYR A 306 6.96 -6.58 14.68
N ILE A 307 6.71 -5.65 15.58
CA ILE A 307 7.69 -5.17 16.58
C ILE A 307 8.18 -6.34 17.43
N ASP A 308 7.26 -7.17 17.97
CA ASP A 308 7.61 -8.33 18.76
C ASP A 308 8.55 -9.29 17.98
N LYS A 309 8.28 -9.50 16.68
CA LYS A 309 9.11 -10.37 15.82
C LYS A 309 10.47 -9.74 15.48
N LEU A 310 10.56 -8.43 15.34
CA LEU A 310 11.85 -7.74 15.20
C LEU A 310 12.68 -7.85 16.48
N GLN A 311 12.07 -7.73 17.67
CA GLN A 311 12.76 -7.93 18.95
C GLN A 311 13.21 -9.38 19.15
N GLU A 312 12.38 -10.36 18.78
CA GLU A 312 12.74 -11.79 18.79
C GLU A 312 13.94 -12.05 17.88
N ALA A 313 14.01 -11.39 16.72
CA ALA A 313 15.14 -11.44 15.80
C ALA A 313 16.40 -10.71 16.31
N GLY A 314 16.36 -10.06 17.48
CA GLY A 314 17.51 -9.42 18.11
C GLY A 314 17.67 -7.93 17.82
N ILE A 315 16.64 -7.29 17.26
CA ILE A 315 16.64 -5.83 17.03
C ILE A 315 16.15 -5.13 18.32
N GLU A 316 16.90 -4.14 18.79
CA GLU A 316 16.47 -3.28 19.88
C GLU A 316 15.40 -2.32 19.37
N ILE A 317 14.20 -2.38 19.94
CA ILE A 317 13.09 -1.49 19.59
C ILE A 317 12.79 -0.58 20.78
N THR A 318 12.78 0.73 20.51
CA THR A 318 12.23 1.74 21.41
C THR A 318 11.17 2.56 20.67
N HIS A 319 10.19 3.08 21.38
CA HIS A 319 9.10 3.82 20.74
C HIS A 319 8.45 4.85 21.69
N GLY A 320 7.76 5.81 21.11
CA GLY A 320 6.84 6.74 21.77
C GLY A 320 5.46 6.66 21.16
N ASP A 321 4.67 7.74 21.29
CA ASP A 321 3.28 7.74 20.84
C ASP A 321 3.13 7.57 19.33
N ARG A 322 4.03 8.17 18.53
CA ARG A 322 3.96 8.19 17.07
C ARG A 322 5.33 8.01 16.40
N TRP A 323 6.24 7.31 17.02
CA TRP A 323 7.53 6.96 16.45
C TRP A 323 8.01 5.60 16.97
N ILE A 324 8.82 4.92 16.16
CA ILE A 324 9.44 3.63 16.47
C ILE A 324 10.88 3.68 15.98
N ARG A 325 11.85 3.36 16.87
CA ARG A 325 13.26 3.22 16.52
C ARG A 325 13.65 1.75 16.55
N ALA A 326 14.34 1.31 15.51
CA ALA A 326 14.96 0.00 15.41
C ALA A 326 16.47 0.15 15.32
N ALA A 327 17.21 -0.44 16.26
CA ALA A 327 18.66 -0.44 16.28
C ALA A 327 19.20 -1.88 16.33
N THR A 328 20.12 -2.19 15.45
CA THR A 328 20.79 -3.51 15.41
C THR A 328 22.07 -3.45 16.23
N VAL A 329 22.04 -4.03 17.41
CA VAL A 329 23.17 -3.98 18.36
C VAL A 329 23.90 -5.33 18.51
N GLN A 330 23.35 -6.38 17.90
CA GLN A 330 23.89 -7.75 17.92
C GLN A 330 23.54 -8.48 16.63
N PRO A 331 24.16 -9.62 16.30
CA PRO A 331 23.80 -10.42 15.14
C PRO A 331 22.31 -10.81 15.16
N LEU A 332 21.69 -10.79 13.99
CA LEU A 332 20.31 -11.22 13.82
C LEU A 332 20.14 -12.70 14.15
N ARG A 333 19.03 -13.05 14.78
CA ARG A 333 18.66 -14.43 15.12
C ARG A 333 17.51 -14.91 14.26
N ALA A 334 17.58 -16.15 13.80
CA ALA A 334 16.50 -16.78 13.06
C ALA A 334 15.20 -16.78 13.87
N THR A 335 14.13 -16.34 13.23
CA THR A 335 12.82 -16.18 13.87
C THR A 335 11.73 -16.67 12.93
N ASP A 336 10.84 -17.54 13.46
CA ASP A 336 9.71 -18.08 12.72
C ASP A 336 8.54 -17.10 12.71
N VAL A 337 7.84 -16.99 11.55
CA VAL A 337 6.62 -16.20 11.43
C VAL A 337 5.59 -16.92 10.57
N ALA A 338 4.31 -16.69 10.91
CA ALA A 338 3.17 -17.10 10.09
C ALA A 338 2.31 -15.85 9.83
N THR A 339 2.02 -15.58 8.55
CA THR A 339 1.15 -14.44 8.20
C THR A 339 -0.28 -14.71 8.62
N ALA A 340 -0.95 -13.66 9.09
CA ALA A 340 -2.35 -13.73 9.52
C ALA A 340 -3.01 -12.36 9.36
N PRO A 341 -4.36 -12.32 9.27
CA PRO A 341 -5.12 -11.08 9.35
C PRO A 341 -4.81 -10.29 10.63
N PHE A 342 -4.93 -8.97 10.56
CA PHE A 342 -4.67 -8.09 11.71
C PHE A 342 -5.50 -8.51 12.96
N PRO A 343 -4.89 -8.53 14.18
CA PRO A 343 -3.57 -7.96 14.53
C PRO A 343 -2.39 -8.92 14.32
N GLY A 344 -2.54 -10.02 13.57
CA GLY A 344 -1.46 -10.95 13.29
C GLY A 344 -0.36 -10.35 12.40
N PHE A 345 0.63 -11.17 12.05
CA PHE A 345 1.75 -10.75 11.20
C PHE A 345 1.28 -10.41 9.78
N ALA A 346 1.48 -9.16 9.39
CA ALA A 346 0.98 -8.65 8.12
C ALA A 346 1.68 -9.32 6.92
N THR A 347 0.89 -9.93 6.02
CA THR A 347 1.40 -10.54 4.79
C THR A 347 2.19 -9.55 3.91
N ASP A 348 1.88 -8.25 3.95
CA ASP A 348 2.62 -7.19 3.23
C ASP A 348 4.04 -6.94 3.77
N LEU A 349 4.36 -7.43 4.98
CA LEU A 349 5.70 -7.37 5.58
C LEU A 349 6.46 -8.71 5.49
N GLN A 350 5.85 -9.73 4.90
CA GLN A 350 6.45 -11.06 4.76
C GLN A 350 7.74 -11.02 3.94
N ALA A 351 7.75 -10.35 2.77
CA ALA A 351 8.94 -10.30 1.91
C ALA A 351 10.11 -9.52 2.54
N PRO A 352 9.94 -8.31 3.12
CA PRO A 352 10.99 -7.65 3.87
C PRO A 352 11.54 -8.51 5.02
N PHE A 353 10.67 -9.15 5.81
CA PHE A 353 11.09 -9.98 6.95
C PHE A 353 11.88 -11.22 6.51
N LEU A 354 11.40 -11.95 5.48
CA LEU A 354 12.12 -13.08 4.91
C LEU A 354 13.52 -12.66 4.43
N THR A 355 13.62 -11.52 3.76
CA THR A 355 14.91 -10.97 3.31
C THR A 355 15.87 -10.74 4.48
N MET A 356 15.38 -10.23 5.61
CA MET A 356 16.16 -10.06 6.82
C MET A 356 16.62 -11.42 7.37
N MET A 357 15.76 -12.43 7.35
CA MET A 357 16.10 -13.79 7.81
C MET A 357 17.17 -14.47 6.95
N CYS A 358 17.37 -14.03 5.70
CA CYS A 358 18.51 -14.52 4.90
C CYS A 358 19.88 -14.17 5.50
N LEU A 359 19.96 -13.17 6.39
CA LEU A 359 21.20 -12.76 7.08
C LEU A 359 21.21 -13.10 8.57
N ALA A 360 20.18 -13.80 9.07
CA ALA A 360 20.05 -14.14 10.49
C ALA A 360 20.74 -15.47 10.82
N GLU A 361 21.39 -15.56 11.96
CA GLU A 361 22.02 -16.82 12.40
C GLU A 361 20.96 -17.89 12.72
N GLY A 362 21.02 -19.02 12.02
CA GLY A 362 20.13 -20.15 12.24
C GLY A 362 19.20 -20.45 11.06
N ARG A 363 18.01 -20.99 11.37
CA ARG A 363 16.99 -21.41 10.40
C ARG A 363 15.64 -20.82 10.80
N SER A 364 15.00 -20.14 9.87
CA SER A 364 13.64 -19.60 10.02
C SER A 364 12.63 -20.33 9.13
N ALA A 365 11.40 -20.48 9.63
CA ALA A 365 10.24 -20.90 8.86
C ALA A 365 9.31 -19.70 8.68
N ILE A 366 9.05 -19.33 7.43
CA ILE A 366 8.14 -18.23 7.07
C ILE A 366 6.92 -18.83 6.39
N GLU A 367 5.79 -18.85 7.08
CA GLU A 367 4.53 -19.42 6.59
C GLU A 367 3.61 -18.33 6.05
N GLU A 368 3.11 -18.47 4.80
CA GLU A 368 2.18 -17.56 4.17
C GLU A 368 0.77 -18.15 4.15
N ASN A 369 -0.13 -17.60 4.99
CA ASN A 369 -1.50 -18.11 5.16
C ASN A 369 -2.56 -17.20 4.55
N VAL A 370 -2.17 -16.05 3.99
CA VAL A 370 -3.13 -15.07 3.43
C VAL A 370 -3.23 -15.18 1.91
N PHE A 371 -2.10 -15.44 1.23
CA PHE A 371 -2.06 -15.56 -0.23
C PHE A 371 -1.41 -16.86 -0.67
N ASP A 372 -2.02 -17.52 -1.66
CA ASP A 372 -1.57 -18.84 -2.14
C ASP A 372 -0.20 -18.80 -2.84
N VAL A 373 0.15 -17.67 -3.48
CA VAL A 373 1.40 -17.54 -4.24
C VAL A 373 2.07 -16.22 -3.89
N ARG A 374 2.95 -16.23 -2.87
CA ARG A 374 3.63 -14.98 -2.46
C ARG A 374 5.14 -15.11 -2.28
N PHE A 375 5.74 -16.20 -2.71
CA PHE A 375 7.20 -16.42 -2.63
C PHE A 375 7.92 -16.28 -3.98
N ASN A 376 7.29 -15.71 -5.00
CA ASN A 376 7.87 -15.56 -6.35
C ASN A 376 9.22 -14.83 -6.35
N TYR A 377 9.45 -13.93 -5.40
CA TYR A 377 10.71 -13.18 -5.24
C TYR A 377 11.84 -14.01 -4.64
N ALA A 378 11.56 -15.17 -4.04
CA ALA A 378 12.59 -16.02 -3.46
C ALA A 378 13.63 -16.46 -4.49
N ALA A 379 13.21 -16.67 -5.76
CA ALA A 379 14.12 -16.96 -6.86
C ALA A 379 15.14 -15.84 -7.09
N GLU A 380 14.77 -14.59 -6.90
CA GLU A 380 15.66 -13.45 -7.02
C GLU A 380 16.64 -13.35 -5.83
N LEU A 381 16.19 -13.68 -4.61
CA LEU A 381 17.08 -13.78 -3.44
C LEU A 381 18.08 -14.94 -3.56
N LEU A 382 17.67 -16.09 -4.13
CA LEU A 382 18.58 -17.19 -4.46
C LEU A 382 19.71 -16.75 -5.40
N ARG A 383 19.42 -15.87 -6.39
CA ARG A 383 20.44 -15.28 -7.27
C ARG A 383 21.42 -14.39 -6.51
N MET A 384 21.02 -13.83 -5.39
CA MET A 384 21.87 -13.05 -4.49
C MET A 384 22.63 -13.92 -3.47
N GLY A 385 22.49 -15.26 -3.55
CA GLY A 385 23.19 -16.21 -2.68
C GLY A 385 22.45 -16.58 -1.39
N ALA A 386 21.16 -16.26 -1.27
CA ALA A 386 20.34 -16.73 -0.14
C ALA A 386 20.16 -18.26 -0.16
N ASP A 387 20.00 -18.90 1.01
CA ASP A 387 19.62 -20.31 1.17
C ASP A 387 18.14 -20.42 1.55
N ILE A 388 17.29 -20.62 0.56
CA ILE A 388 15.85 -20.70 0.71
C ILE A 388 15.33 -21.99 0.08
N THR A 389 14.52 -22.74 0.83
CA THR A 389 13.78 -23.90 0.34
C THR A 389 12.29 -23.63 0.46
N LEU A 390 11.52 -23.73 -0.63
CA LEU A 390 10.07 -23.54 -0.63
C LEU A 390 9.36 -24.88 -0.54
N THR A 391 8.34 -24.95 0.34
CA THR A 391 7.43 -26.09 0.47
C THR A 391 6.01 -25.54 0.64
N GLU A 392 5.13 -25.82 -0.35
CA GLU A 392 3.74 -25.33 -0.36
C GLU A 392 3.64 -23.83 0.00
N ASN A 393 3.15 -23.51 1.19
CA ASN A 393 2.98 -22.16 1.70
C ASN A 393 4.10 -21.70 2.66
N THR A 394 5.21 -22.42 2.75
CA THR A 394 6.28 -22.15 3.72
C THR A 394 7.64 -22.00 3.03
N ALA A 395 8.35 -20.93 3.35
CA ALA A 395 9.75 -20.76 3.02
C ALA A 395 10.62 -21.11 4.23
N ILE A 396 11.52 -22.07 4.05
CA ILE A 396 12.58 -22.39 5.01
C ILE A 396 13.82 -21.62 4.60
N VAL A 397 14.25 -20.71 5.44
CA VAL A 397 15.40 -19.82 5.21
C VAL A 397 16.53 -20.21 6.15
N ARG A 398 17.70 -20.52 5.62
CA ARG A 398 18.94 -20.62 6.41
C ARG A 398 19.76 -19.37 6.19
N GLY A 399 20.09 -18.68 7.26
CA GLY A 399 20.88 -17.49 7.17
C GLY A 399 22.26 -17.73 6.61
N VAL A 400 22.71 -16.83 5.77
CA VAL A 400 24.05 -16.81 5.18
C VAL A 400 24.87 -15.67 5.77
N SER A 401 26.19 -15.80 5.75
CA SER A 401 27.08 -14.75 6.28
C SER A 401 26.99 -13.44 5.50
N LYS A 402 26.59 -13.49 4.22
CA LYS A 402 26.44 -12.36 3.33
C LYS A 402 25.60 -12.72 2.11
N LEU A 403 24.90 -11.72 1.57
CA LEU A 403 24.34 -11.74 0.23
C LEU A 403 25.31 -11.09 -0.75
N SER A 404 25.21 -11.41 -2.03
CA SER A 404 26.01 -10.83 -3.11
C SER A 404 25.12 -9.97 -4.01
N GLY A 405 25.63 -8.81 -4.40
CA GLY A 405 24.95 -7.95 -5.36
C GLY A 405 24.71 -8.66 -6.70
N ALA A 406 23.54 -8.48 -7.27
CA ALA A 406 23.12 -9.08 -8.54
C ALA A 406 22.13 -8.18 -9.29
N GLU A 407 21.91 -8.46 -10.57
CA GLU A 407 20.75 -7.93 -11.29
C GLU A 407 19.53 -8.80 -10.95
N VAL A 408 18.49 -8.19 -10.37
CA VAL A 408 17.25 -8.84 -9.90
C VAL A 408 16.03 -8.08 -10.39
N GLN A 409 14.87 -8.75 -10.42
CA GLN A 409 13.66 -8.18 -10.94
C GLN A 409 12.57 -8.12 -9.88
N ALA A 410 11.96 -6.95 -9.68
CA ALA A 410 10.77 -6.84 -8.85
C ALA A 410 9.64 -7.69 -9.44
N THR A 411 9.06 -8.58 -8.64
CA THR A 411 7.93 -9.44 -9.03
C THR A 411 6.59 -8.82 -8.65
N ASP A 412 6.58 -8.01 -7.62
CA ASP A 412 5.45 -7.21 -7.13
C ASP A 412 5.97 -6.05 -6.28
N LEU A 413 5.03 -5.22 -5.79
CA LEU A 413 5.29 -4.04 -4.97
C LEU A 413 6.18 -4.32 -3.74
N ARG A 414 5.82 -5.31 -2.91
CA ARG A 414 6.51 -5.59 -1.64
C ARG A 414 7.80 -6.36 -1.85
N ALA A 415 7.78 -7.27 -2.80
CA ALA A 415 8.96 -7.99 -3.27
C ALA A 415 10.02 -7.03 -3.84
N GLY A 416 9.61 -6.05 -4.65
CA GLY A 416 10.52 -5.04 -5.19
C GLY A 416 11.24 -4.26 -4.09
N ALA A 417 10.50 -3.77 -3.10
CA ALA A 417 11.09 -3.10 -1.94
C ALA A 417 12.04 -4.03 -1.16
N ALA A 418 11.64 -5.29 -0.91
CA ALA A 418 12.47 -6.28 -0.22
C ALA A 418 13.79 -6.55 -0.96
N LEU A 419 13.79 -6.61 -2.31
CA LEU A 419 15.01 -6.78 -3.11
C LEU A 419 15.93 -5.55 -3.05
N VAL A 420 15.39 -4.33 -2.93
CA VAL A 420 16.20 -3.13 -2.66
C VAL A 420 16.85 -3.24 -1.27
N LEU A 421 16.11 -3.69 -0.25
CA LEU A 421 16.66 -3.94 1.08
C LEU A 421 17.73 -5.05 1.06
N ALA A 422 17.51 -6.14 0.31
CA ALA A 422 18.54 -7.18 0.10
C ALA A 422 19.82 -6.58 -0.47
N GLY A 423 19.70 -5.69 -1.45
CA GLY A 423 20.82 -4.97 -2.05
C GLY A 423 21.58 -4.09 -1.05
N LEU A 424 20.89 -3.45 -0.10
CA LEU A 424 21.52 -2.64 0.96
C LEU A 424 22.36 -3.51 1.93
N GLY A 425 21.91 -4.73 2.22
CA GLY A 425 22.63 -5.69 3.06
C GLY A 425 23.64 -6.56 2.31
N ALA A 426 23.70 -6.50 0.99
CA ALA A 426 24.57 -7.34 0.16
C ALA A 426 25.98 -6.72 -0.02
N GLU A 427 26.96 -7.56 -0.32
CA GLU A 427 28.27 -7.06 -0.80
C GLU A 427 28.19 -6.72 -2.29
N GLY A 428 28.67 -5.54 -2.65
CA GLY A 428 28.76 -5.08 -4.04
C GLY A 428 27.56 -4.35 -4.55
N ARG A 429 27.29 -4.46 -5.86
CA ARG A 429 26.26 -3.69 -6.57
C ARG A 429 25.07 -4.56 -6.93
N THR A 430 23.89 -4.11 -6.53
CA THR A 430 22.60 -4.72 -6.93
C THR A 430 21.84 -3.79 -7.87
N GLU A 431 21.23 -4.33 -8.91
CA GLU A 431 20.33 -3.62 -9.82
C GLU A 431 18.94 -4.24 -9.75
N VAL A 432 17.96 -3.46 -9.28
CA VAL A 432 16.56 -3.88 -9.24
C VAL A 432 15.85 -3.28 -10.43
N THR A 433 15.31 -4.14 -11.30
CA THR A 433 14.51 -3.79 -12.49
C THR A 433 13.01 -3.86 -12.19
N LYS A 434 12.17 -3.41 -13.12
CA LYS A 434 10.70 -3.30 -12.97
C LYS A 434 10.29 -2.48 -11.73
N VAL A 435 10.93 -1.35 -11.57
CA VAL A 435 10.74 -0.44 -10.44
C VAL A 435 9.35 0.18 -10.38
N GLU A 436 8.62 0.16 -11.49
CA GLU A 436 7.21 0.58 -11.57
C GLU A 436 6.31 -0.18 -10.59
N TYR A 437 6.68 -1.39 -10.17
CA TYR A 437 5.97 -2.10 -9.11
C TYR A 437 6.15 -1.42 -7.75
N ILE A 438 7.35 -0.89 -7.45
CA ILE A 438 7.66 -0.19 -6.19
C ILE A 438 6.89 1.14 -6.13
N ASP A 439 6.82 1.88 -7.25
CA ASP A 439 6.13 3.16 -7.38
C ASP A 439 4.62 3.08 -7.13
N ARG A 440 4.06 1.89 -7.18
CA ARG A 440 2.65 1.66 -6.87
C ARG A 440 2.31 1.90 -5.41
N GLY A 441 3.26 1.90 -4.50
CA GLY A 441 2.94 1.99 -3.08
C GLY A 441 4.03 2.52 -2.15
N TYR A 442 5.19 2.90 -2.65
CA TYR A 442 6.22 3.58 -1.88
C TYR A 442 6.49 4.95 -2.49
N GLU A 443 6.21 5.99 -1.73
CA GLU A 443 6.44 7.37 -2.11
C GLU A 443 7.89 7.76 -1.80
N HIS A 444 8.59 8.33 -2.81
CA HIS A 444 9.99 8.81 -2.66
C HIS A 444 10.95 7.76 -2.05
N PHE A 445 10.74 6.46 -2.37
CA PHE A 445 11.44 5.36 -1.72
C PHE A 445 12.97 5.49 -1.76
N VAL A 446 13.52 5.85 -2.93
CA VAL A 446 14.96 6.05 -3.11
C VAL A 446 15.47 7.24 -2.30
N ASP A 447 14.73 8.35 -2.28
CA ASP A 447 15.15 9.57 -1.58
C ASP A 447 15.11 9.37 -0.06
N LYS A 448 14.07 8.67 0.46
CA LYS A 448 13.97 8.29 1.87
C LYS A 448 15.11 7.35 2.30
N LEU A 449 15.47 6.35 1.47
CA LEU A 449 16.62 5.49 1.77
C LEU A 449 17.94 6.29 1.75
N ARG A 450 18.08 7.26 0.86
CA ARG A 450 19.26 8.14 0.81
C ARG A 450 19.36 9.07 2.02
N SER A 451 18.23 9.56 2.53
CA SER A 451 18.21 10.37 3.76
C SER A 451 18.64 9.56 5.00
N LEU A 452 18.60 8.23 4.90
CA LEU A 452 19.10 7.30 5.91
C LEU A 452 20.54 6.80 5.61
N ASP A 453 21.35 7.55 4.85
CA ASP A 453 22.70 7.19 4.40
C ASP A 453 22.78 6.02 3.38
N GLY A 454 21.64 5.54 2.88
CA GLY A 454 21.58 4.46 1.88
C GLY A 454 22.22 4.86 0.55
N GLN A 455 23.13 4.02 0.05
CA GLN A 455 23.78 4.21 -1.26
C GLN A 455 22.87 3.68 -2.38
N VAL A 456 21.82 4.44 -2.68
CA VAL A 456 20.76 4.06 -3.64
C VAL A 456 20.54 5.15 -4.66
N VAL A 457 20.41 4.79 -5.94
CA VAL A 457 20.09 5.74 -7.01
C VAL A 457 19.09 5.13 -8.00
N ARG A 458 18.22 5.95 -8.56
CA ARG A 458 17.36 5.58 -9.69
C ARG A 458 18.06 5.97 -10.99
N GLN A 459 18.14 5.05 -11.94
CA GLN A 459 18.81 5.25 -13.23
C GLN A 459 17.92 4.79 -14.37
N THR A 460 17.92 5.55 -15.45
CA THR A 460 17.36 5.11 -16.74
C THR A 460 18.48 4.42 -17.53
N LYS A 461 18.20 3.26 -18.12
CA LYS A 461 19.18 2.58 -18.96
C LYS A 461 19.49 3.48 -20.16
N SER A 462 20.68 4.07 -20.19
CA SER A 462 21.14 4.83 -21.36
C SER A 462 21.16 3.86 -22.55
N GLY A 463 20.30 4.07 -23.52
CA GLY A 463 20.38 3.30 -24.77
C GLY A 463 21.75 3.51 -25.38
N ASN A 464 22.58 2.48 -25.40
CA ASN A 464 23.73 2.43 -26.29
C ASN A 464 23.16 2.52 -27.71
N LYS A 465 23.16 3.71 -28.30
CA LYS A 465 23.05 3.83 -29.76
C LYS A 465 24.27 3.15 -30.35
N LYS A 466 24.14 1.92 -30.83
CA LYS A 466 25.06 1.34 -31.80
C LYS A 466 24.76 1.92 -33.18
#